data_a9cf66e17c006295c30aac2449477375
#
_entry.id   a9cf66e17c006295c30aac2449477375
#
_cell.length_a   1.000
_cell.length_b   1.000
_cell.length_c   1.000
_cell.angle_alpha   90.00
_cell.angle_beta   90.00
_cell.angle_gamma   90.00
#
_symmetry.space_group_name_H-M   'P 1'
#
loop_
_entity.id
_entity.type
_entity.pdbx_description
1 polymer ?
#
loop_
_entity_poly.entity_id
_entity_poly.type
_entity_poly.pdbx_seq_one_letter_code
_entity_poly.pdbx_strand_id
1 'polypeptide(L)'
;GIHYQLQPKNHKQSFKDKFLRLRQEIAYRTKNGYILFPFVTKKDALAFKYREVNEGDSFWFRLRERMARKIYEKHKDYWDAKNICLVYEKYCMAAQDNGFYFFDYCMKHQDKTKGNIEFYYMIDKKSPDYKKVRKYRDRIVPFLSLRHMIYIQAAKLLISTDSKAHAYAWRQKGSILYDTVQSKKNVFLQHGVIGFKNITSMYGKKTGSSCNLFIASSEREKEIIHNELGYANKNIKVTGLARWDVLK
;
A
#
# COMPACT_ATOMS: atom_id res chain seq x y z
N GLY A 1 13.46 9.35 -35.00
CA GLY A 1 13.63 8.22 -34.09
C GLY A 1 13.00 6.98 -34.68
N ILE A 2 13.72 5.86 -34.74
CA ILE A 2 13.19 4.59 -35.23
C ILE A 2 12.40 3.98 -34.07
N HIS A 3 11.08 3.90 -34.20
CA HIS A 3 10.23 3.20 -33.23
C HIS A 3 10.24 1.71 -33.52
N TYR A 4 10.98 0.92 -32.75
CA TYR A 4 10.84 -0.52 -32.75
C TYR A 4 9.66 -0.92 -31.83
N GLN A 5 8.55 -1.32 -32.44
CA GLN A 5 7.56 -2.13 -31.73
C GLN A 5 8.10 -3.55 -31.60
N LEU A 6 8.61 -3.90 -30.44
CA LEU A 6 8.94 -5.28 -30.10
C LEU A 6 7.63 -6.06 -29.94
N GLN A 7 7.07 -6.55 -31.05
CA GLN A 7 6.04 -7.58 -30.98
C GLN A 7 6.72 -8.93 -30.73
N PRO A 8 6.33 -9.66 -29.68
CA PRO A 8 6.82 -11.01 -29.46
C PRO A 8 6.34 -11.89 -30.62
N LYS A 9 7.23 -12.23 -31.55
CA LYS A 9 6.93 -13.25 -32.56
C LYS A 9 6.61 -14.57 -31.85
N ASN A 10 5.34 -14.98 -31.93
CA ASN A 10 4.84 -16.35 -31.77
C ASN A 10 5.40 -17.20 -30.61
N HIS A 11 5.56 -16.65 -29.42
CA HIS A 11 5.61 -17.51 -28.24
C HIS A 11 4.19 -18.01 -27.98
N LYS A 12 3.91 -19.29 -28.24
CA LYS A 12 2.70 -19.95 -27.73
C LYS A 12 2.69 -19.76 -26.23
N GLN A 13 1.89 -18.79 -25.76
CA GLN A 13 1.71 -18.57 -24.32
C GLN A 13 1.27 -19.90 -23.71
N SER A 14 2.06 -20.42 -22.77
CA SER A 14 1.68 -21.61 -22.05
C SER A 14 0.34 -21.35 -21.34
N PHE A 15 -0.43 -22.41 -21.07
CA PHE A 15 -1.66 -22.29 -20.25
C PHE A 15 -1.38 -21.57 -18.92
N LYS A 16 -0.19 -21.80 -18.34
CA LYS A 16 0.29 -21.17 -17.12
C LYS A 16 0.47 -19.66 -17.30
N ASP A 17 1.02 -19.20 -18.41
CA ASP A 17 1.20 -17.77 -18.69
C ASP A 17 -0.13 -17.07 -18.97
N LYS A 18 -1.04 -17.72 -19.72
CA LYS A 18 -2.42 -17.25 -19.94
C LYS A 18 -3.18 -17.16 -18.63
N PHE A 19 -3.06 -18.17 -17.77
CA PHE A 19 -3.70 -18.23 -16.47
C PHE A 19 -3.16 -17.16 -15.52
N LEU A 20 -1.86 -16.90 -15.52
CA LEU A 20 -1.22 -15.91 -14.67
C LEU A 20 -1.48 -14.48 -15.16
N ARG A 21 -1.99 -14.29 -16.41
CA ARG A 21 -2.08 -12.98 -17.06
C ARG A 21 -0.85 -12.13 -16.71
N LEU A 22 0.32 -12.73 -16.87
CA LEU A 22 1.55 -11.97 -16.89
C LEU A 22 1.35 -10.97 -18.01
N ARG A 23 1.05 -9.73 -17.70
CA ARG A 23 1.10 -8.64 -18.67
C ARG A 23 2.47 -8.77 -19.31
N GLN A 24 2.52 -9.17 -20.54
CA GLN A 24 3.58 -9.29 -21.52
C GLN A 24 4.96 -8.71 -21.14
N GLU A 25 5.35 -8.81 -19.88
CA GLU A 25 6.71 -8.50 -19.47
C GLU A 25 7.52 -9.72 -19.92
N ILE A 26 8.27 -9.56 -20.98
CA ILE A 26 9.31 -10.51 -21.36
C ILE A 26 10.27 -10.54 -20.17
N ALA A 27 10.07 -11.51 -19.28
CA ALA A 27 10.88 -11.65 -18.09
C ALA A 27 11.69 -12.94 -18.20
N TYR A 28 12.99 -12.83 -18.09
CA TYR A 28 13.89 -13.97 -18.01
C TYR A 28 14.18 -14.29 -16.54
N ARG A 29 13.83 -15.50 -16.09
CA ARG A 29 14.17 -15.99 -14.75
C ARG A 29 15.51 -16.71 -14.78
N THR A 30 16.44 -16.22 -13.99
CA THR A 30 17.75 -16.88 -13.83
C THR A 30 17.66 -18.07 -12.87
N LYS A 31 18.58 -19.00 -12.98
CA LYS A 31 18.70 -20.14 -12.04
C LYS A 31 18.96 -19.68 -10.60
N ASN A 32 19.58 -18.52 -10.41
CA ASN A 32 19.97 -17.96 -9.11
C ASN A 32 18.86 -17.14 -8.40
N GLY A 33 17.60 -17.30 -8.84
CA GLY A 33 16.48 -16.64 -8.16
C GLY A 33 16.30 -15.15 -8.52
N TYR A 34 16.80 -14.71 -9.66
CA TYR A 34 16.60 -13.35 -10.15
C TYR A 34 15.68 -13.30 -11.37
N ILE A 35 15.10 -12.13 -11.60
CA ILE A 35 14.33 -11.81 -12.80
C ILE A 35 14.99 -10.63 -13.52
N LEU A 36 15.23 -10.80 -14.82
CA LEU A 36 15.62 -9.75 -15.75
C LEU A 36 14.44 -9.41 -16.64
N PHE A 37 14.07 -8.15 -16.74
CA PHE A 37 12.99 -7.71 -17.63
C PHE A 37 13.26 -6.31 -18.22
N PRO A 38 12.88 -6.10 -19.50
CA PRO A 38 12.98 -4.80 -20.14
C PRO A 38 11.91 -3.83 -19.64
N PHE A 39 12.22 -2.56 -19.61
CA PHE A 39 11.26 -1.48 -19.37
C PHE A 39 11.67 -0.22 -20.13
N VAL A 40 10.72 0.65 -20.40
CA VAL A 40 10.99 1.95 -20.99
C VAL A 40 11.15 2.98 -19.87
N THR A 41 12.24 3.73 -19.92
CA THR A 41 12.53 4.80 -18.97
C THR A 41 11.64 6.02 -19.23
N LYS A 42 11.64 6.98 -18.31
CA LYS A 42 10.93 8.28 -18.51
C LYS A 42 11.47 9.11 -19.68
N LYS A 43 12.64 8.77 -20.20
CA LYS A 43 13.29 9.41 -21.35
C LYS A 43 13.12 8.58 -22.63
N ASP A 44 12.13 7.68 -22.67
CA ASP A 44 11.83 6.79 -23.79
C ASP A 44 12.98 5.88 -24.24
N ALA A 45 13.92 5.62 -23.35
CA ALA A 45 15.03 4.69 -23.61
C ALA A 45 14.69 3.29 -23.08
N LEU A 46 15.03 2.26 -23.88
CA LEU A 46 14.95 0.87 -23.42
C LEU A 46 16.02 0.62 -22.35
N ALA A 47 15.59 0.08 -21.22
CA ALA A 47 16.47 -0.32 -20.13
C ALA A 47 16.07 -1.70 -19.60
N PHE A 48 17.00 -2.35 -18.91
CA PHE A 48 16.75 -3.64 -18.27
C PHE A 48 16.82 -3.50 -16.77
N LYS A 49 15.87 -4.13 -16.08
CA LYS A 49 15.85 -4.20 -14.63
C LYS A 49 16.15 -5.62 -14.18
N TYR A 50 17.09 -5.73 -13.27
CA TYR A 50 17.48 -6.96 -12.62
C TYR A 50 17.10 -6.90 -11.14
N ARG A 51 16.36 -7.90 -10.65
CA ARG A 51 15.94 -7.99 -9.25
C ARG A 51 15.74 -9.43 -8.79
N GLU A 52 15.78 -9.65 -7.51
CA GLU A 52 15.40 -10.92 -6.92
C GLU A 52 13.93 -11.26 -7.17
N VAL A 53 13.67 -12.57 -7.31
CA VAL A 53 12.30 -13.12 -7.31
C VAL A 53 11.70 -12.90 -5.93
N ASN A 54 10.48 -12.41 -5.87
CA ASN A 54 9.75 -12.25 -4.63
C ASN A 54 8.46 -13.09 -4.60
N GLU A 55 7.76 -13.09 -3.48
CA GLU A 55 6.54 -13.89 -3.30
C GLU A 55 5.49 -13.62 -4.38
N GLY A 56 5.32 -12.36 -4.80
CA GLY A 56 4.35 -11.99 -5.80
C GLY A 56 4.64 -12.50 -7.22
N ASP A 57 5.85 -12.99 -7.49
CA ASP A 57 6.20 -13.63 -8.75
C ASP A 57 5.80 -15.12 -8.78
N SER A 58 5.27 -15.65 -7.68
CA SER A 58 4.89 -17.05 -7.58
C SER A 58 3.48 -17.32 -8.15
N PHE A 59 3.29 -18.54 -8.65
CA PHE A 59 1.98 -19.01 -9.10
C PHE A 59 0.95 -18.97 -7.96
N TRP A 60 1.34 -19.40 -6.76
CA TRP A 60 0.47 -19.45 -5.59
C TRP A 60 0.00 -18.07 -5.13
N PHE A 61 0.86 -17.06 -5.23
CA PHE A 61 0.48 -15.69 -4.96
C PHE A 61 -0.62 -15.22 -5.93
N ARG A 62 -0.42 -15.44 -7.24
CA ARG A 62 -1.40 -15.05 -8.27
C ARG A 62 -2.72 -15.80 -8.15
N LEU A 63 -2.65 -17.08 -7.79
CA LEU A 63 -3.86 -17.85 -7.52
C LEU A 63 -4.61 -17.28 -6.31
N ARG A 64 -3.91 -16.94 -5.23
CA ARG A 64 -4.48 -16.32 -4.02
C ARG A 64 -5.14 -14.97 -4.33
N GLU A 65 -4.52 -14.12 -5.15
CA GLU A 65 -5.13 -12.86 -5.60
C GLU A 65 -6.47 -13.09 -6.29
N ARG A 66 -6.53 -14.07 -7.20
CA ARG A 66 -7.76 -14.39 -7.93
C ARG A 66 -8.84 -14.96 -7.04
N MET A 67 -8.46 -15.84 -6.12
CA MET A 67 -9.39 -16.37 -5.10
C MET A 67 -9.95 -15.24 -4.24
N ALA A 68 -9.09 -14.34 -3.75
CA ALA A 68 -9.50 -13.19 -2.96
C ALA A 68 -10.50 -12.31 -3.72
N ARG A 69 -10.23 -12.06 -5.00
CA ARG A 69 -11.10 -11.27 -5.86
C ARG A 69 -12.47 -11.93 -6.03
N LYS A 70 -12.51 -13.23 -6.34
CA LYS A 70 -13.77 -13.98 -6.47
C LYS A 70 -14.58 -14.00 -5.17
N ILE A 71 -13.91 -14.18 -4.02
CA ILE A 71 -14.57 -14.16 -2.70
C ILE A 71 -15.16 -12.78 -2.43
N TYR A 72 -14.39 -11.73 -2.67
CA TYR A 72 -14.87 -10.35 -2.50
C TYR A 72 -16.06 -10.05 -3.42
N GLU A 73 -15.96 -10.34 -4.72
CA GLU A 73 -17.00 -10.08 -5.72
C GLU A 73 -18.29 -10.84 -5.39
N LYS A 74 -18.19 -12.12 -4.97
CA LYS A 74 -19.34 -12.94 -4.60
C LYS A 74 -20.12 -12.42 -3.39
N HIS A 75 -19.43 -11.77 -2.45
CA HIS A 75 -20.00 -11.27 -1.20
C HIS A 75 -19.75 -9.76 -1.02
N LYS A 76 -19.81 -9.03 -2.12
CA LYS A 76 -19.41 -7.61 -2.16
C LYS A 76 -20.15 -6.76 -1.15
N ASP A 77 -21.48 -6.87 -1.09
CA ASP A 77 -22.32 -6.07 -0.20
C ASP A 77 -22.00 -6.33 1.27
N TYR A 78 -21.74 -7.59 1.64
CA TYR A 78 -21.32 -7.96 2.98
C TYR A 78 -19.98 -7.31 3.36
N TRP A 79 -19.00 -7.36 2.44
CA TRP A 79 -17.68 -6.78 2.70
C TRP A 79 -17.71 -5.26 2.73
N ASP A 80 -18.48 -4.65 1.84
CA ASP A 80 -18.59 -3.19 1.74
C ASP A 80 -19.35 -2.59 2.93
N ALA A 81 -20.28 -3.33 3.53
CA ALA A 81 -21.00 -2.90 4.74
C ALA A 81 -20.13 -2.81 6.00
N LYS A 82 -18.96 -3.50 6.02
CA LYS A 82 -18.06 -3.53 7.18
C LYS A 82 -17.29 -2.24 7.44
N ASN A 83 -17.30 -1.26 6.52
CA ASN A 83 -16.58 -0.01 6.66
C ASN A 83 -15.12 -0.17 7.12
N ILE A 84 -14.39 -1.08 6.48
CA ILE A 84 -13.02 -1.45 6.84
C ILE A 84 -12.05 -0.28 6.62
N CYS A 85 -11.29 0.06 7.66
CA CYS A 85 -10.13 0.94 7.61
C CYS A 85 -8.86 0.14 7.89
N LEU A 86 -7.89 0.20 6.98
CA LEU A 86 -6.63 -0.53 7.10
C LEU A 86 -5.51 0.39 7.53
N VAL A 87 -4.85 0.06 8.63
CA VAL A 87 -3.73 0.81 9.21
C VAL A 87 -2.43 0.03 8.99
N TYR A 88 -1.35 0.69 8.62
CA TYR A 88 -0.04 0.07 8.40
C TYR A 88 1.12 1.06 8.49
N GLU A 89 2.32 0.53 8.66
CA GLU A 89 3.58 1.26 8.68
C GLU A 89 4.66 0.51 7.88
N LYS A 90 5.65 1.25 7.37
CA LYS A 90 6.93 0.74 6.84
C LYS A 90 6.79 -0.58 6.07
N TYR A 91 6.08 -0.56 4.96
CA TYR A 91 5.86 -1.76 4.13
C TYR A 91 5.12 -2.90 4.85
N CYS A 92 4.30 -2.59 5.86
CA CYS A 92 3.68 -3.56 6.78
C CYS A 92 4.72 -4.36 7.61
N MET A 93 5.89 -3.79 7.87
CA MET A 93 6.99 -4.45 8.61
C MET A 93 7.22 -3.89 10.01
N ALA A 94 6.45 -2.89 10.44
CA ALA A 94 6.66 -2.25 11.73
C ALA A 94 5.34 -1.91 12.44
N ALA A 95 5.42 -1.75 13.77
CA ALA A 95 4.37 -1.25 14.64
C ALA A 95 5.01 -0.40 15.75
N GLN A 96 5.49 0.81 15.39
CA GLN A 96 6.28 1.64 16.31
C GLN A 96 6.17 3.15 16.03
N ASP A 97 5.35 3.54 15.06
CA ASP A 97 5.20 4.92 14.61
C ASP A 97 3.73 5.37 14.74
N ASN A 98 3.37 6.52 14.22
CA ASN A 98 2.04 7.13 14.33
C ASN A 98 0.90 6.18 13.94
N GLY A 99 1.10 5.27 13.00
CA GLY A 99 0.09 4.29 12.60
C GLY A 99 -0.25 3.31 13.72
N PHE A 100 0.76 2.80 14.42
CA PHE A 100 0.53 1.90 15.56
C PHE A 100 -0.16 2.60 16.72
N TYR A 101 0.29 3.79 17.12
CA TYR A 101 -0.31 4.54 18.23
C TYR A 101 -1.74 4.98 17.89
N PHE A 102 -2.00 5.40 16.67
CA PHE A 102 -3.35 5.68 16.19
C PHE A 102 -4.24 4.43 16.29
N PHE A 103 -3.77 3.29 15.81
CA PHE A 103 -4.52 2.03 15.87
C PHE A 103 -4.77 1.59 17.32
N ASP A 104 -3.76 1.64 18.19
CA ASP A 104 -3.87 1.31 19.62
C ASP A 104 -4.90 2.19 20.32
N TYR A 105 -4.91 3.49 20.01
CA TYR A 105 -5.94 4.42 20.48
C TYR A 105 -7.35 4.02 20.02
N CYS A 106 -7.52 3.72 18.73
CA CYS A 106 -8.80 3.29 18.17
C CYS A 106 -9.30 2.00 18.83
N MET A 107 -8.42 1.06 19.15
CA MET A 107 -8.79 -0.18 19.82
C MET A 107 -9.24 0.03 21.27
N LYS A 108 -8.64 0.99 21.96
CA LYS A 108 -9.00 1.34 23.35
C LYS A 108 -10.28 2.18 23.46
N HIS A 109 -10.68 2.85 22.39
CA HIS A 109 -11.78 3.82 22.38
C HIS A 109 -12.82 3.49 21.29
N GLN A 110 -13.07 2.21 21.02
CA GLN A 110 -14.02 1.78 19.98
C GLN A 110 -15.45 2.32 20.21
N ASP A 111 -15.86 2.43 21.46
CA ASP A 111 -17.13 3.01 21.90
C ASP A 111 -17.32 4.48 21.50
N LYS A 112 -16.22 5.22 21.34
CA LYS A 112 -16.23 6.64 20.92
C LYS A 112 -16.21 6.82 19.40
N THR A 113 -16.00 5.75 18.64
CA THR A 113 -15.95 5.82 17.19
C THR A 113 -17.36 5.90 16.61
N LYS A 114 -17.73 7.05 16.06
CA LYS A 114 -19.03 7.22 15.39
C LYS A 114 -19.08 6.37 14.11
N GLY A 115 -20.16 5.60 13.96
CA GLY A 115 -20.37 4.70 12.84
C GLY A 115 -19.71 3.33 13.04
N ASN A 116 -20.15 2.35 12.26
CA ASN A 116 -19.63 0.97 12.31
C ASN A 116 -18.29 0.87 11.59
N ILE A 117 -17.26 1.64 12.03
CA ILE A 117 -15.93 1.60 11.42
C ILE A 117 -15.13 0.48 12.04
N GLU A 118 -14.62 -0.41 11.21
CA GLU A 118 -13.75 -1.51 11.64
C GLU A 118 -12.29 -1.21 11.30
N PHE A 119 -11.48 -0.94 12.31
CA PHE A 119 -10.03 -0.76 12.14
C PHE A 119 -9.30 -2.09 12.19
N TYR A 120 -8.38 -2.29 11.26
CA TYR A 120 -7.47 -3.44 11.20
C TYR A 120 -6.05 -2.99 10.96
N TYR A 121 -5.10 -3.63 11.62
CA TYR A 121 -3.68 -3.36 11.44
C TYR A 121 -3.04 -4.41 10.54
N MET A 122 -2.41 -3.97 9.47
CA MET A 122 -1.70 -4.85 8.53
C MET A 122 -0.23 -4.95 8.93
N ILE A 123 0.25 -6.17 9.13
CA ILE A 123 1.65 -6.42 9.49
C ILE A 123 2.10 -7.80 8.99
N ASP A 124 3.36 -7.90 8.57
CA ASP A 124 3.96 -9.17 8.23
C ASP A 124 4.21 -9.99 9.51
N LYS A 125 3.91 -11.28 9.46
CA LYS A 125 4.19 -12.20 10.58
C LYS A 125 5.67 -12.30 10.94
N LYS A 126 6.55 -11.98 9.99
CA LYS A 126 8.00 -11.94 10.18
C LYS A 126 8.51 -10.67 10.85
N SER A 127 7.63 -9.66 10.99
CA SER A 127 7.98 -8.41 11.65
C SER A 127 8.41 -8.65 13.11
N PRO A 128 9.49 -8.03 13.58
CA PRO A 128 9.88 -8.08 15.01
C PRO A 128 8.81 -7.48 15.92
N ASP A 129 8.00 -6.53 15.39
CA ASP A 129 6.94 -5.87 16.12
C ASP A 129 5.61 -6.66 16.14
N TYR A 130 5.53 -7.80 15.44
CA TYR A 130 4.32 -8.61 15.40
C TYR A 130 3.80 -8.95 16.80
N LYS A 131 4.71 -9.19 17.76
CA LYS A 131 4.37 -9.49 19.16
C LYS A 131 3.59 -8.35 19.84
N LYS A 132 3.91 -7.08 19.51
CA LYS A 132 3.25 -5.91 20.12
C LYS A 132 1.76 -5.82 19.76
N VAL A 133 1.43 -6.19 18.52
CA VAL A 133 0.05 -6.10 18.01
C VAL A 133 -0.76 -7.36 18.33
N ARG A 134 -0.14 -8.45 18.77
CA ARG A 134 -0.78 -9.76 19.01
C ARG A 134 -1.95 -9.70 20.00
N LYS A 135 -1.93 -8.75 20.94
CA LYS A 135 -3.06 -8.52 21.87
C LYS A 135 -4.38 -8.18 21.13
N TYR A 136 -4.29 -7.66 19.90
CA TYR A 136 -5.43 -7.33 19.05
C TYR A 136 -5.62 -8.34 17.89
N ARG A 137 -5.32 -9.63 18.12
CA ARG A 137 -5.25 -10.67 17.07
C ARG A 137 -6.43 -10.69 16.10
N ASP A 138 -7.66 -10.44 16.56
CA ASP A 138 -8.84 -10.44 15.70
C ASP A 138 -8.88 -9.24 14.75
N ARG A 139 -8.15 -8.18 15.10
CA ARG A 139 -7.98 -6.95 14.31
C ARG A 139 -6.64 -6.88 13.57
N ILE A 140 -5.85 -7.97 13.59
CA ILE A 140 -4.59 -8.05 12.85
C ILE A 140 -4.81 -8.77 11.54
N VAL A 141 -4.33 -8.16 10.46
CA VAL A 141 -4.37 -8.73 9.11
C VAL A 141 -2.94 -9.05 8.68
N PRO A 142 -2.59 -10.34 8.58
CA PRO A 142 -1.26 -10.73 8.12
C PRO A 142 -1.02 -10.27 6.67
N PHE A 143 0.09 -9.58 6.46
CA PHE A 143 0.47 -9.05 5.15
C PHE A 143 0.51 -10.15 4.07
N LEU A 144 0.00 -9.87 2.88
CA LEU A 144 -0.13 -10.77 1.73
C LEU A 144 -0.90 -12.08 1.98
N SER A 145 -1.64 -12.19 3.09
CA SER A 145 -2.58 -13.30 3.30
C SER A 145 -3.82 -13.15 2.41
N LEU A 146 -4.60 -14.24 2.27
CA LEU A 146 -5.90 -14.20 1.59
C LEU A 146 -6.84 -13.16 2.23
N ARG A 147 -6.86 -13.08 3.58
CA ARG A 147 -7.63 -12.08 4.33
C ARG A 147 -7.19 -10.66 3.96
N HIS A 148 -5.88 -10.39 3.87
CA HIS A 148 -5.37 -9.10 3.43
C HIS A 148 -5.88 -8.73 2.03
N MET A 149 -5.80 -9.68 1.09
CA MET A 149 -6.23 -9.46 -0.30
C MET A 149 -7.74 -9.21 -0.45
N ILE A 150 -8.57 -9.79 0.43
CA ILE A 150 -10.01 -9.50 0.51
C ILE A 150 -10.22 -8.11 1.13
N TYR A 151 -9.58 -7.84 2.27
CA TYR A 151 -9.79 -6.61 3.02
C TYR A 151 -9.30 -5.37 2.29
N ILE A 152 -8.21 -5.46 1.50
CA ILE A 152 -7.74 -4.34 0.69
C ILE A 152 -8.76 -3.94 -0.39
N GLN A 153 -9.55 -4.90 -0.89
CA GLN A 153 -10.63 -4.62 -1.84
C GLN A 153 -11.83 -3.95 -1.14
N ALA A 154 -12.20 -4.43 0.05
CA ALA A 154 -13.30 -3.90 0.84
C ALA A 154 -12.97 -2.58 1.55
N ALA A 155 -11.69 -2.27 1.76
CA ALA A 155 -11.28 -1.10 2.52
C ALA A 155 -11.86 0.20 1.94
N LYS A 156 -12.46 1.01 2.81
CA LYS A 156 -12.91 2.38 2.52
C LYS A 156 -11.76 3.37 2.63
N LEU A 157 -10.79 3.08 3.52
CA LEU A 157 -9.71 3.99 3.84
C LEU A 157 -8.42 3.23 4.17
N LEU A 158 -7.32 3.73 3.67
CA LEU A 158 -5.96 3.34 4.06
C LEU A 158 -5.39 4.44 4.98
N ILE A 159 -4.80 4.06 6.09
CA ILE A 159 -4.25 4.99 7.08
C ILE A 159 -2.81 4.56 7.35
N SER A 160 -1.85 5.43 7.09
CA SER A 160 -0.46 5.02 7.25
C SER A 160 0.50 6.17 7.44
N THR A 161 1.69 5.83 7.89
CA THR A 161 2.86 6.70 7.88
C THR A 161 3.63 6.66 6.57
N ASP A 162 3.18 5.84 5.61
CA ASP A 162 3.86 5.58 4.34
C ASP A 162 2.97 5.85 3.12
N SER A 163 3.56 5.71 1.94
CA SER A 163 2.81 5.69 0.68
C SER A 163 1.77 4.57 0.68
N LYS A 164 0.59 4.83 0.11
CA LYS A 164 -0.46 3.80 -0.02
C LYS A 164 -0.02 2.59 -0.85
N ALA A 165 0.96 2.73 -1.72
CA ALA A 165 1.52 1.62 -2.46
C ALA A 165 2.15 0.55 -1.54
N HIS A 166 2.58 0.92 -0.33
CA HIS A 166 3.13 -0.01 0.65
C HIS A 166 2.08 -0.84 1.38
N ALA A 167 0.79 -0.52 1.22
CA ALA A 167 -0.31 -1.33 1.73
C ALA A 167 -0.41 -2.71 1.05
N TYR A 168 0.28 -2.89 -0.07
CA TYR A 168 0.26 -4.13 -0.85
C TYR A 168 1.63 -4.37 -1.48
N ALA A 169 1.80 -5.43 -2.24
CA ALA A 169 3.06 -5.77 -2.90
C ALA A 169 3.47 -4.70 -3.94
N TRP A 170 3.90 -3.53 -3.48
CA TRP A 170 4.16 -2.32 -4.25
C TRP A 170 5.15 -2.50 -5.42
N ARG A 171 6.04 -3.50 -5.32
CA ARG A 171 6.98 -3.85 -6.40
C ARG A 171 6.33 -4.65 -7.52
N GLN A 172 5.07 -5.03 -7.35
CA GLN A 172 4.32 -5.89 -8.28
C GLN A 172 3.45 -5.07 -9.21
N LYS A 173 4.04 -4.36 -10.15
CA LYS A 173 3.30 -3.85 -11.31
C LYS A 173 2.70 -5.05 -12.04
N GLY A 174 1.40 -5.16 -12.16
CA GLY A 174 0.73 -6.30 -12.80
C GLY A 174 -0.06 -7.21 -11.85
N SER A 175 -0.03 -6.94 -10.53
CA SER A 175 -1.05 -7.48 -9.62
C SER A 175 -2.44 -7.01 -10.06
N ILE A 176 -3.41 -7.94 -10.03
CA ILE A 176 -4.81 -7.58 -10.32
C ILE A 176 -5.43 -6.66 -9.27
N LEU A 177 -4.81 -6.54 -8.10
CA LEU A 177 -5.23 -5.66 -7.01
C LEU A 177 -4.48 -4.32 -6.99
N TYR A 178 -3.51 -4.12 -7.86
CA TYR A 178 -2.72 -2.87 -7.89
C TYR A 178 -3.59 -1.64 -8.11
N ASP A 179 -4.44 -1.67 -9.14
CA ASP A 179 -5.32 -0.54 -9.46
C ASP A 179 -6.35 -0.31 -8.34
N THR A 180 -6.82 -1.39 -7.70
CA THR A 180 -7.68 -1.31 -6.52
C THR A 180 -7.02 -0.54 -5.37
N VAL A 181 -5.75 -0.85 -5.06
CA VAL A 181 -4.99 -0.12 -4.02
C VAL A 181 -4.81 1.34 -4.40
N GLN A 182 -4.47 1.62 -5.67
CA GLN A 182 -4.28 3.00 -6.14
C GLN A 182 -5.56 3.83 -6.07
N SER A 183 -6.72 3.24 -6.28
CA SER A 183 -8.02 3.93 -6.21
C SER A 183 -8.48 4.25 -4.79
N LYS A 184 -7.91 3.60 -3.75
CA LYS A 184 -8.33 3.80 -2.35
C LYS A 184 -8.01 5.21 -1.85
N LYS A 185 -8.93 5.76 -1.06
CA LYS A 185 -8.64 6.98 -0.27
C LYS A 185 -7.61 6.65 0.80
N ASN A 186 -6.77 7.63 1.13
CA ASN A 186 -5.75 7.44 2.16
C ASN A 186 -5.52 8.68 3.03
N VAL A 187 -5.20 8.40 4.30
CA VAL A 187 -4.72 9.37 5.29
C VAL A 187 -3.24 9.11 5.51
N PHE A 188 -2.45 10.17 5.44
CA PHE A 188 -1.02 10.13 5.72
C PHE A 188 -0.73 10.72 7.10
N LEU A 189 -0.29 9.87 8.03
CA LEU A 189 -0.05 10.21 9.43
C LEU A 189 1.36 10.77 9.68
N GLN A 190 2.21 10.79 8.65
CA GLN A 190 3.61 11.14 8.71
C GLN A 190 4.49 10.21 9.58
N HIS A 191 5.82 10.34 9.38
CA HIS A 191 6.84 9.73 10.24
C HIS A 191 7.34 10.71 11.30
N GLY A 192 7.31 12.01 11.02
CA GLY A 192 7.83 13.06 11.86
C GLY A 192 7.59 14.44 11.25
N VAL A 193 7.95 15.48 11.96
CA VAL A 193 7.73 16.87 11.55
C VAL A 193 8.50 17.19 10.27
N ILE A 194 7.80 17.82 9.32
CA ILE A 194 8.39 18.36 8.10
C ILE A 194 8.96 19.75 8.41
N GLY A 195 10.25 19.95 8.22
CA GLY A 195 10.84 21.26 8.47
C GLY A 195 12.23 21.41 7.85
N PHE A 196 13.02 20.34 7.87
CA PHE A 196 14.42 20.37 7.45
C PHE A 196 14.72 19.63 6.15
N LYS A 197 13.74 18.91 5.60
CA LYS A 197 13.91 18.12 4.39
C LYS A 197 12.81 18.42 3.38
N ASN A 198 13.20 18.78 2.17
CA ASN A 198 12.24 18.87 1.06
C ASN A 198 11.78 17.47 0.66
N ILE A 199 10.50 17.20 0.86
CA ILE A 199 9.83 15.92 0.53
C ILE A 199 8.83 16.05 -0.63
N THR A 200 8.82 17.16 -1.34
CA THR A 200 7.87 17.46 -2.42
C THR A 200 7.92 16.41 -3.53
N SER A 201 9.10 15.90 -3.88
CA SER A 201 9.25 14.85 -4.89
C SER A 201 8.67 13.49 -4.47
N MET A 202 8.52 13.25 -3.16
CA MET A 202 8.00 12.00 -2.60
C MET A 202 6.51 12.09 -2.29
N TYR A 203 6.09 13.13 -1.56
CA TYR A 203 4.73 13.25 -1.00
C TYR A 203 3.96 14.47 -1.50
N GLY A 204 4.49 15.23 -2.45
CA GLY A 204 3.78 16.36 -3.06
C GLY A 204 2.46 15.91 -3.71
N LYS A 205 1.48 16.81 -3.80
CA LYS A 205 0.13 16.51 -4.30
C LYS A 205 0.11 15.94 -5.71
N LYS A 206 1.08 16.29 -6.53
CA LYS A 206 1.21 15.80 -7.92
C LYS A 206 1.98 14.49 -8.05
N THR A 207 2.42 13.87 -6.96
CA THR A 207 3.17 12.61 -6.98
C THR A 207 2.25 11.39 -6.89
N GLY A 208 2.77 10.22 -7.26
CA GLY A 208 2.06 8.95 -7.09
C GLY A 208 1.83 8.53 -5.63
N SER A 209 2.52 9.17 -4.68
CA SER A 209 2.35 8.95 -3.24
C SER A 209 1.44 9.99 -2.57
N SER A 210 0.73 10.81 -3.35
CA SER A 210 -0.20 11.80 -2.80
C SER A 210 -1.30 11.17 -1.95
N CYS A 211 -1.77 11.92 -0.94
CA CYS A 211 -2.83 11.48 -0.04
C CYS A 211 -4.11 12.33 -0.18
N ASN A 212 -5.20 11.81 0.39
CA ASN A 212 -6.47 12.52 0.45
C ASN A 212 -6.54 13.44 1.68
N LEU A 213 -5.94 13.01 2.78
CA LEU A 213 -5.83 13.78 4.01
C LEU A 213 -4.40 13.66 4.54
N PHE A 214 -3.79 14.80 4.81
CA PHE A 214 -2.47 14.93 5.40
C PHE A 214 -2.60 15.38 6.86
N ILE A 215 -2.00 14.67 7.79
CA ILE A 215 -1.97 15.05 9.20
C ILE A 215 -0.72 15.90 9.45
N ALA A 216 -0.91 17.05 10.06
CA ALA A 216 0.17 17.97 10.43
C ALA A 216 0.31 18.04 11.95
N SER A 217 1.53 18.27 12.41
CA SER A 217 1.85 18.39 13.84
C SER A 217 1.53 19.79 14.40
N SER A 218 1.52 20.81 13.53
CA SER A 218 1.34 22.20 13.90
C SER A 218 0.79 23.04 12.73
N GLU A 219 0.29 24.25 13.03
CA GLU A 219 -0.15 25.18 11.97
C GLU A 219 1.01 25.57 11.06
N ARG A 220 2.23 25.73 11.61
CA ARG A 220 3.41 26.02 10.80
C ARG A 220 3.71 24.90 9.79
N GLU A 221 3.60 23.67 10.21
CA GLU A 221 3.75 22.51 9.29
C GLU A 221 2.66 22.47 8.24
N LYS A 222 1.42 22.80 8.60
CA LYS A 222 0.31 22.91 7.65
C LYS A 222 0.58 23.96 6.56
N GLU A 223 1.16 25.10 6.92
CA GLU A 223 1.59 26.12 5.94
C GLU A 223 2.62 25.55 4.95
N ILE A 224 3.63 24.83 5.44
CA ILE A 224 4.64 24.17 4.60
C ILE A 224 3.98 23.16 3.66
N ILE A 225 3.08 22.30 4.18
CA ILE A 225 2.36 21.31 3.39
C ILE A 225 1.49 21.99 2.30
N HIS A 226 0.84 23.09 2.63
CA HIS A 226 0.03 23.85 1.69
C HIS A 226 0.91 24.47 0.59
N ASN A 227 1.91 25.27 0.98
CA ASN A 227 2.68 26.09 0.07
C ASN A 227 3.69 25.29 -0.78
N GLU A 228 4.38 24.31 -0.17
CA GLU A 228 5.46 23.59 -0.83
C GLU A 228 5.00 22.25 -1.43
N LEU A 229 4.13 21.52 -0.72
CA LEU A 229 3.66 20.23 -1.20
C LEU A 229 2.39 20.34 -2.07
N GLY A 230 1.71 21.49 -2.10
CA GLY A 230 0.58 21.80 -2.97
C GLY A 230 -0.75 21.19 -2.52
N TYR A 231 -0.92 20.90 -1.24
CA TYR A 231 -2.20 20.44 -0.71
C TYR A 231 -3.14 21.61 -0.38
N ALA A 232 -4.43 21.46 -0.72
CA ALA A 232 -5.43 22.44 -0.28
C ALA A 232 -5.65 22.33 1.25
N ASN A 233 -5.93 23.44 1.92
CA ASN A 233 -6.14 23.51 3.37
C ASN A 233 -7.18 22.51 3.90
N LYS A 234 -8.25 22.25 3.13
CA LYS A 234 -9.27 21.24 3.47
C LYS A 234 -8.74 19.81 3.55
N ASN A 235 -7.60 19.54 2.91
CA ASN A 235 -6.94 18.22 2.88
C ASN A 235 -5.81 18.11 3.91
N ILE A 236 -5.65 19.11 4.79
CA ILE A 236 -4.65 19.12 5.86
C ILE A 236 -5.38 19.29 7.19
N LYS A 237 -5.05 18.47 8.17
CA LYS A 237 -5.57 18.60 9.55
C LYS A 237 -4.43 18.64 10.54
N VAL A 238 -4.47 19.64 11.42
CA VAL A 238 -3.52 19.76 12.52
C VAL A 238 -4.10 19.03 13.73
N THR A 239 -3.44 17.94 14.13
CA THR A 239 -3.86 17.09 15.27
C THR A 239 -2.71 16.77 16.21
N GLY A 240 -1.48 17.14 15.86
CA GLY A 240 -0.30 16.55 16.46
C GLY A 240 0.00 15.16 15.83
N LEU A 241 1.03 14.52 16.33
CA LEU A 241 1.44 13.17 15.91
C LEU A 241 1.01 12.15 16.97
N ALA A 242 0.32 11.10 16.56
CA ALA A 242 -0.27 10.10 17.48
C ALA A 242 0.76 9.47 18.44
N ARG A 243 2.02 9.30 18.02
CA ARG A 243 3.07 8.77 18.89
C ARG A 243 3.49 9.72 20.02
N TRP A 244 3.16 11.00 19.95
CA TRP A 244 3.49 11.96 21.03
C TRP A 244 2.64 11.75 22.28
N ASP A 245 1.47 11.15 22.15
CA ASP A 245 0.58 10.90 23.30
C ASP A 245 1.18 9.97 24.35
N VAL A 246 2.24 9.23 23.99
CA VAL A 246 2.97 8.34 24.93
C VAL A 246 4.26 8.94 25.48
N LEU A 247 4.57 10.18 25.12
CA LEU A 247 5.76 10.91 25.61
C LEU A 247 5.46 11.75 26.88
N LYS A 248 4.26 11.57 27.44
CA LYS A 248 3.83 12.28 28.66
C LYS A 248 4.30 11.58 29.90
#